data_7e90dc3120da1f47792235e124d0a17b
#
_entry.id   7e90dc3120da1f47792235e124d0a17b
#
_cell.length_a   1.000
_cell.length_b   1.000
_cell.length_c   1.000
_cell.angle_alpha   90.00
_cell.angle_beta   90.00
_cell.angle_gamma   90.00
#
_symmetry.space_group_name_H-M   'P 1'
#
loop_
_entity.id
_entity.type
_entity.pdbx_description
1 polymer ?
#
loop_
_entity_poly.entity_id
_entity_poly.type
_entity_poly.pdbx_seq_one_letter_code
_entity_poly.pdbx_strand_id
1 'polypeptide(L)'
;RDRVMDFAKLAEADSMLNTPNCFGIYVAGLTFKWIKAQGGVAALEARNIEKAKLLYDYLDESKLFTGTAQKRDRSRMNVTFVTGDAELDAKFVKEAAAQGLVNLKGHRIVGGMRASIYNAMPVEGVQKLVDFMKQFETEN
;
A
#
# COMPACT_ATOMS: atom_id res chain seq x y z
N ARG A 1 15.45 22.91 26.52
CA ARG A 1 14.74 22.21 25.41
C ARG A 1 15.34 22.68 24.08
N ASP A 2 15.46 21.75 23.14
CA ASP A 2 15.91 22.12 21.79
C ASP A 2 14.92 23.10 21.17
N ARG A 3 15.46 24.11 20.47
CA ARG A 3 14.67 25.20 19.91
C ARG A 3 13.53 24.70 19.01
N VAL A 4 13.75 23.62 18.27
CA VAL A 4 12.75 23.02 17.36
C VAL A 4 11.62 22.28 18.08
N MET A 5 11.79 21.98 19.40
CA MET A 5 10.79 21.34 20.25
C MET A 5 10.07 22.32 21.17
N ASP A 6 10.27 23.62 20.95
CA ASP A 6 9.64 24.69 21.72
C ASP A 6 8.47 25.27 20.91
N PHE A 7 7.28 24.76 21.18
CA PHE A 7 6.06 25.18 20.47
C PHE A 7 5.70 26.65 20.69
N ALA A 8 6.07 27.25 21.85
CA ALA A 8 5.84 28.68 22.08
C ALA A 8 6.65 29.53 21.09
N LYS A 9 7.93 29.20 20.89
CA LYS A 9 8.76 29.89 19.89
C LYS A 9 8.29 29.67 18.45
N LEU A 10 7.77 28.47 18.14
CA LEU A 10 7.18 28.23 16.83
C LEU A 10 5.94 29.09 16.61
N ALA A 11 5.07 29.21 17.62
CA ALA A 11 3.87 30.03 17.57
C ALA A 11 4.20 31.54 17.45
N GLU A 12 5.16 32.04 18.25
CA GLU A 12 5.64 33.44 18.19
C GLU A 12 6.18 33.82 16.81
N ALA A 13 6.74 32.84 16.09
CA ALA A 13 7.31 33.02 14.75
C ALA A 13 6.33 32.64 13.61
N ASP A 14 5.04 32.54 13.88
CA ASP A 14 4.03 32.11 12.90
C ASP A 14 4.45 30.84 12.12
N SER A 15 5.04 29.86 12.81
CA SER A 15 5.62 28.64 12.25
C SER A 15 6.83 28.84 11.33
N MET A 16 7.37 30.05 11.24
CA MET A 16 8.54 30.42 10.41
C MET A 16 9.84 30.51 11.20
N LEU A 17 9.94 29.79 12.32
CA LEU A 17 11.17 29.76 13.14
C LEU A 17 12.38 29.23 12.37
N ASN A 18 12.17 28.35 11.41
CA ASN A 18 13.14 27.85 10.46
C ASN A 18 12.61 28.02 9.04
N THR A 19 13.49 28.01 8.04
CA THR A 19 13.10 28.04 6.62
C THR A 19 12.18 26.86 6.32
N PRO A 20 11.00 27.10 5.75
CA PRO A 20 10.06 26.03 5.42
C PRO A 20 10.59 25.14 4.29
N ASN A 21 10.18 23.87 4.27
CA ASN A 21 10.48 22.96 3.18
C ASN A 21 9.61 23.31 1.95
N CYS A 22 9.99 24.35 1.22
CA CYS A 22 9.24 24.86 0.07
C CYS A 22 9.02 23.78 -1.00
N PHE A 23 10.02 22.93 -1.26
CA PHE A 23 9.88 21.84 -2.24
C PHE A 23 8.82 20.82 -1.79
N GLY A 24 8.88 20.37 -0.54
CA GLY A 24 7.89 19.44 0.00
C GLY A 24 6.46 20.00 -0.02
N ILE A 25 6.29 21.29 0.34
CA ILE A 25 5.01 21.99 0.29
C ILE A 25 4.49 22.08 -1.15
N TYR A 26 5.36 22.40 -2.11
CA TYR A 26 5.02 22.48 -3.52
C TYR A 26 4.52 21.12 -4.06
N VAL A 27 5.28 20.04 -3.80
CA VAL A 27 4.92 18.69 -4.23
C VAL A 27 3.62 18.21 -3.56
N ALA A 28 3.44 18.48 -2.27
CA ALA A 28 2.18 18.21 -1.58
C ALA A 28 1.00 18.95 -2.24
N GLY A 29 1.21 20.23 -2.60
CA GLY A 29 0.21 21.01 -3.32
C GLY A 29 -0.16 20.41 -4.68
N LEU A 30 0.81 19.88 -5.44
CA LEU A 30 0.54 19.16 -6.69
C LEU A 30 -0.27 17.88 -6.44
N THR A 31 0.07 17.13 -5.41
CA THR A 31 -0.67 15.91 -5.00
C THR A 31 -2.11 16.25 -4.63
N PHE A 32 -2.36 17.32 -3.89
CA PHE A 32 -3.73 17.76 -3.54
C PHE A 32 -4.53 18.20 -4.77
N LYS A 33 -3.89 18.89 -5.74
CA LYS A 33 -4.53 19.23 -7.02
C LYS A 33 -4.91 17.97 -7.80
N TRP A 34 -4.03 16.97 -7.83
CA TRP A 34 -4.30 15.68 -8.45
C TRP A 34 -5.47 14.96 -7.77
N ILE A 35 -5.49 14.87 -6.42
CA ILE A 35 -6.60 14.28 -5.65
C ILE A 35 -7.92 14.97 -6.02
N LYS A 36 -7.93 16.31 -6.05
CA LYS A 36 -9.13 17.08 -6.43
C LYS A 36 -9.60 16.77 -7.84
N ALA A 37 -8.68 16.66 -8.80
CA ALA A 37 -8.97 16.29 -10.19
C ALA A 37 -9.51 14.85 -10.34
N GLN A 38 -9.17 13.95 -9.39
CA GLN A 38 -9.69 12.58 -9.35
C GLN A 38 -11.10 12.45 -8.74
N GLY A 39 -11.76 13.54 -8.42
CA GLY A 39 -13.07 13.57 -7.76
C GLY A 39 -13.01 13.71 -6.23
N GLY A 40 -11.83 14.03 -5.69
CA GLY A 40 -11.62 14.28 -4.26
C GLY A 40 -11.44 12.99 -3.45
N VAL A 41 -11.45 13.16 -2.12
CA VAL A 41 -11.16 12.08 -1.16
C VAL A 41 -12.21 10.97 -1.23
N ALA A 42 -13.49 11.30 -1.37
CA ALA A 42 -14.57 10.32 -1.43
C ALA A 42 -14.45 9.38 -2.65
N ALA A 43 -14.09 9.93 -3.83
CA ALA A 43 -13.90 9.15 -5.04
C ALA A 43 -12.67 8.24 -4.93
N LEU A 44 -11.58 8.70 -4.31
CA LEU A 44 -10.40 7.88 -4.03
C LEU A 44 -10.71 6.79 -3.01
N GLU A 45 -11.48 7.10 -1.96
CA GLU A 45 -11.89 6.10 -0.98
C GLU A 45 -12.71 4.97 -1.63
N ALA A 46 -13.69 5.30 -2.47
CA ALA A 46 -14.49 4.30 -3.19
C ALA A 46 -13.60 3.37 -4.02
N ARG A 47 -12.65 3.91 -4.79
CA ARG A 47 -11.66 3.12 -5.55
C ARG A 47 -10.76 2.27 -4.65
N ASN A 48 -10.34 2.79 -3.52
CA ASN A 48 -9.49 2.02 -2.59
C ASN A 48 -10.26 0.88 -1.92
N ILE A 49 -11.56 1.08 -1.64
CA ILE A 49 -12.44 0.01 -1.17
C ILE A 49 -12.56 -1.09 -2.23
N GLU A 50 -12.81 -0.74 -3.48
CA GLU A 50 -12.90 -1.68 -4.59
C GLU A 50 -11.61 -2.49 -4.77
N LYS A 51 -10.45 -1.83 -4.83
CA LYS A 51 -9.14 -2.48 -4.94
C LYS A 51 -8.86 -3.45 -3.80
N ALA A 52 -9.10 -2.98 -2.56
CA ALA A 52 -8.87 -3.80 -1.38
C ALA A 52 -9.80 -5.00 -1.35
N LYS A 53 -11.08 -4.80 -1.72
CA LYS A 53 -12.07 -5.88 -1.80
C LYS A 53 -11.66 -6.97 -2.77
N LEU A 54 -11.22 -6.63 -3.99
CA LEU A 54 -10.73 -7.60 -4.99
C LEU A 54 -9.69 -8.56 -4.39
N LEU A 55 -8.69 -8.00 -3.72
CA LEU A 55 -7.59 -8.81 -3.17
C LEU A 55 -8.00 -9.58 -1.91
N TYR A 56 -8.75 -8.96 -1.00
CA TYR A 56 -9.17 -9.62 0.23
C TYR A 56 -10.24 -10.69 0.01
N ASP A 57 -11.17 -10.49 -0.93
CA ASP A 57 -12.15 -11.52 -1.28
C ASP A 57 -11.43 -12.78 -1.79
N TYR A 58 -10.44 -12.62 -2.67
CA TYR A 58 -9.63 -13.74 -3.12
C TYR A 58 -8.84 -14.40 -1.98
N LEU A 59 -8.17 -13.62 -1.12
CA LEU A 59 -7.42 -14.16 0.03
C LEU A 59 -8.31 -14.91 1.03
N ASP A 60 -9.57 -14.51 1.17
CA ASP A 60 -10.53 -15.17 2.07
C ASP A 60 -11.04 -16.52 1.51
N GLU A 61 -10.95 -16.74 0.19
CA GLU A 61 -11.37 -17.95 -0.52
C GLU A 61 -10.20 -18.87 -0.90
N SER A 62 -9.00 -18.35 -0.99
CA SER A 62 -7.78 -19.08 -1.39
C SER A 62 -7.44 -20.19 -0.40
N LYS A 63 -7.02 -21.35 -0.92
CA LYS A 63 -6.51 -22.47 -0.13
C LYS A 63 -5.00 -22.38 0.11
N LEU A 64 -4.31 -21.62 -0.72
CA LEU A 64 -2.86 -21.45 -0.67
C LEU A 64 -2.45 -20.18 0.07
N PHE A 65 -3.12 -19.05 -0.21
CA PHE A 65 -2.76 -17.76 0.36
C PHE A 65 -3.63 -17.39 1.55
N THR A 66 -3.02 -16.89 2.61
CA THR A 66 -3.71 -16.43 3.82
C THR A 66 -3.33 -15.00 4.14
N GLY A 67 -4.33 -14.13 4.30
CA GLY A 67 -4.12 -12.77 4.79
C GLY A 67 -3.68 -12.76 6.26
N THR A 68 -2.66 -11.98 6.59
CA THR A 68 -2.09 -11.98 7.96
C THR A 68 -2.83 -11.05 8.92
N ALA A 69 -3.64 -10.10 8.42
CA ALA A 69 -4.39 -9.15 9.24
C ALA A 69 -5.80 -9.66 9.55
N GLN A 70 -6.26 -9.49 10.79
CA GLN A 70 -7.66 -9.74 11.16
C GLN A 70 -8.58 -8.85 10.33
N LYS A 71 -9.79 -9.34 9.98
CA LYS A 71 -10.73 -8.62 9.07
C LYS A 71 -11.00 -7.17 9.49
N ARG A 72 -11.16 -6.91 10.81
CA ARG A 72 -11.43 -5.59 11.35
C ARG A 72 -10.24 -4.62 11.24
N ASP A 73 -9.01 -5.17 11.11
CA ASP A 73 -7.75 -4.41 11.14
C ASP A 73 -7.08 -4.34 9.75
N ARG A 74 -7.79 -4.76 8.69
CA ARG A 74 -7.29 -4.80 7.32
C ARG A 74 -7.02 -3.41 6.75
N SER A 75 -5.80 -3.19 6.26
CA SER A 75 -5.43 -1.98 5.54
C SER A 75 -5.95 -2.02 4.10
N ARG A 76 -6.48 -0.89 3.62
CA ARG A 76 -6.82 -0.70 2.19
C ARG A 76 -5.62 -0.30 1.33
N MET A 77 -4.45 -0.11 1.94
CA MET A 77 -3.22 0.40 1.28
C MET A 77 -2.11 -0.65 1.21
N ASN A 78 -1.96 -1.46 2.27
CA ASN A 78 -0.94 -2.49 2.37
C ASN A 78 -1.62 -3.81 2.77
N VAL A 79 -1.74 -4.71 1.82
CA VAL A 79 -2.30 -6.04 2.03
C VAL A 79 -1.17 -7.03 2.24
N THR A 80 -1.11 -7.63 3.41
CA THR A 80 -0.08 -8.61 3.78
C THR A 80 -0.65 -10.02 3.75
N PHE A 81 0.10 -10.97 3.18
CA PHE A 81 -0.31 -12.35 3.02
C PHE A 81 0.89 -13.30 2.96
N VAL A 82 0.64 -14.57 3.18
CA VAL A 82 1.63 -15.66 3.21
C VAL A 82 1.04 -16.91 2.57
N THR A 83 1.89 -17.85 2.14
CA THR A 83 1.49 -19.23 1.81
C THR A 83 1.64 -20.18 3.00
N GLY A 84 2.33 -19.77 4.06
CA GLY A 84 2.70 -20.64 5.17
C GLY A 84 4.02 -21.38 4.97
N ASP A 85 4.60 -21.31 3.77
CA ASP A 85 5.90 -21.87 3.40
C ASP A 85 6.81 -20.76 2.86
N ALA A 86 7.96 -20.55 3.50
CA ALA A 86 8.90 -19.50 3.15
C ALA A 86 9.56 -19.70 1.78
N GLU A 87 9.75 -20.95 1.34
CA GLU A 87 10.31 -21.26 0.01
C GLU A 87 9.29 -20.96 -1.08
N LEU A 88 8.02 -21.27 -0.82
CA LEU A 88 6.92 -20.96 -1.73
C LEU A 88 6.64 -19.46 -1.80
N ASP A 89 6.72 -18.73 -0.68
CA ASP A 89 6.68 -17.27 -0.65
C ASP A 89 7.78 -16.65 -1.53
N ALA A 90 9.01 -17.18 -1.43
CA ALA A 90 10.14 -16.71 -2.24
C ALA A 90 9.96 -17.03 -3.74
N LYS A 91 9.45 -18.22 -4.06
CA LYS A 91 9.09 -18.62 -5.42
C LYS A 91 8.04 -17.69 -6.01
N PHE A 92 6.95 -17.45 -5.29
CA PHE A 92 5.89 -16.52 -5.70
C PHE A 92 6.44 -15.13 -6.03
N VAL A 93 7.25 -14.54 -5.13
CA VAL A 93 7.83 -13.20 -5.33
C VAL A 93 8.71 -13.15 -6.59
N LYS A 94 9.50 -14.20 -6.85
CA LYS A 94 10.37 -14.30 -8.01
C LYS A 94 9.57 -14.39 -9.32
N GLU A 95 8.57 -15.26 -9.36
CA GLU A 95 7.75 -15.48 -10.55
C GLU A 95 6.84 -14.27 -10.84
N ALA A 96 6.26 -13.66 -9.79
CA ALA A 96 5.51 -12.42 -9.89
C ALA A 96 6.35 -11.29 -10.51
N ALA A 97 7.60 -11.14 -10.07
CA ALA A 97 8.52 -10.14 -10.63
C ALA A 97 8.79 -10.37 -12.11
N ALA A 98 8.90 -11.62 -12.57
CA ALA A 98 9.06 -11.97 -13.99
C ALA A 98 7.82 -11.56 -14.83
N GLN A 99 6.64 -11.49 -14.21
CA GLN A 99 5.38 -11.01 -14.82
C GLN A 99 5.17 -9.48 -14.69
N GLY A 100 6.17 -8.75 -14.15
CA GLY A 100 6.11 -7.31 -13.94
C GLY A 100 5.36 -6.90 -12.65
N LEU A 101 5.04 -7.85 -11.76
CA LEU A 101 4.48 -7.61 -10.44
C LEU A 101 5.61 -7.46 -9.42
N VAL A 102 6.19 -6.27 -9.34
CA VAL A 102 7.39 -5.99 -8.55
C VAL A 102 7.08 -5.55 -7.12
N ASN A 103 8.10 -5.66 -6.24
CA ASN A 103 8.04 -5.18 -4.84
C ASN A 103 7.00 -5.88 -3.95
N LEU A 104 6.66 -7.14 -4.25
CA LEU A 104 5.72 -7.94 -3.45
C LEU A 104 6.35 -8.57 -2.20
N LYS A 105 7.68 -8.61 -2.08
CA LYS A 105 8.35 -9.14 -0.88
C LYS A 105 7.91 -8.37 0.38
N GLY A 106 7.52 -9.12 1.41
CA GLY A 106 7.09 -8.56 2.69
C GLY A 106 8.21 -7.91 3.49
N HIS A 107 7.88 -7.45 4.68
CA HIS A 107 8.85 -6.79 5.55
C HIS A 107 9.93 -7.78 6.00
N ARG A 108 11.21 -7.35 6.01
CA ARG A 108 12.36 -8.21 6.32
C ARG A 108 12.29 -8.96 7.66
N ILE A 109 11.54 -8.42 8.63
CA ILE A 109 11.40 -9.03 9.98
C ILE A 109 10.17 -9.94 10.01
N VAL A 110 9.09 -9.60 9.29
CA VAL A 110 7.82 -10.34 9.33
C VAL A 110 7.77 -11.45 8.28
N GLY A 111 8.46 -11.26 7.15
CA GLY A 111 8.44 -12.21 6.03
C GLY A 111 7.18 -12.06 5.16
N GLY A 112 6.87 -13.12 4.42
CA GLY A 112 5.72 -13.20 3.55
C GLY A 112 5.73 -12.23 2.38
N MET A 113 4.54 -11.87 1.91
CA MET A 113 4.30 -10.93 0.83
C MET A 113 3.52 -9.71 1.31
N ARG A 114 3.66 -8.60 0.57
CA ARG A 114 2.91 -7.37 0.79
C ARG A 114 2.58 -6.70 -0.53
N ALA A 115 1.31 -6.57 -0.85
CA ALA A 115 0.84 -5.75 -1.95
C ALA A 115 0.61 -4.31 -1.46
N SER A 116 1.38 -3.35 -2.00
CA SER A 116 1.22 -1.91 -1.75
C SER A 116 0.32 -1.32 -2.84
N ILE A 117 -0.97 -1.23 -2.56
CA ILE A 117 -2.03 -0.81 -3.49
C ILE A 117 -2.47 0.63 -3.22
N TYR A 118 -1.51 1.55 -3.10
CA TYR A 118 -1.76 2.95 -2.78
C TYR A 118 -2.72 3.67 -3.76
N ASN A 119 -3.06 4.91 -3.44
CA ASN A 119 -4.06 5.71 -4.19
C ASN A 119 -3.84 5.75 -5.70
N ALA A 120 -2.59 5.79 -6.16
CA ALA A 120 -2.25 5.87 -7.58
C ALA A 120 -2.26 4.50 -8.30
N MET A 121 -2.33 3.38 -7.56
CA MET A 121 -2.43 2.05 -8.16
C MET A 121 -3.79 1.88 -8.83
N PRO A 122 -3.86 1.59 -10.13
CA PRO A 122 -5.12 1.34 -10.82
C PRO A 122 -5.73 -0.01 -10.40
N VAL A 123 -7.05 -0.16 -10.57
CA VAL A 123 -7.78 -1.40 -10.25
C VAL A 123 -7.22 -2.58 -11.04
N GLU A 124 -6.86 -2.36 -12.31
CA GLU A 124 -6.29 -3.35 -13.23
C GLU A 124 -4.97 -3.93 -12.72
N GLY A 125 -4.17 -3.13 -12.02
CA GLY A 125 -2.93 -3.60 -11.40
C GLY A 125 -3.19 -4.60 -10.27
N VAL A 126 -4.24 -4.36 -9.48
CA VAL A 126 -4.67 -5.29 -8.42
C VAL A 126 -5.31 -6.54 -9.04
N GLN A 127 -6.12 -6.38 -10.09
CA GLN A 127 -6.72 -7.51 -10.80
C GLN A 127 -5.62 -8.42 -11.40
N LYS A 128 -4.60 -7.84 -12.03
CA LYS A 128 -3.46 -8.62 -12.55
C LYS A 128 -2.77 -9.44 -11.46
N LEU A 129 -2.62 -8.87 -10.25
CA LEU A 129 -2.06 -9.61 -9.12
C LEU A 129 -2.96 -10.78 -8.72
N VAL A 130 -4.26 -10.57 -8.60
CA VAL A 130 -5.22 -11.63 -8.24
C VAL A 130 -5.24 -12.75 -9.30
N ASP A 131 -5.20 -12.39 -10.57
CA ASP A 131 -5.16 -13.37 -11.68
C ASP A 131 -3.88 -14.20 -11.64
N PHE A 132 -2.74 -13.58 -11.37
CA PHE A 132 -1.48 -14.28 -11.19
C PHE A 132 -1.51 -15.19 -9.94
N MET A 133 -2.08 -14.72 -8.83
CA MET A 133 -2.22 -15.55 -7.61
C MET A 133 -3.07 -16.80 -7.87
N LYS A 134 -4.18 -16.67 -8.60
CA LYS A 134 -5.02 -17.82 -9.00
C LYS A 134 -4.26 -18.84 -9.86
N GLN A 135 -3.50 -18.34 -10.83
CA GLN A 135 -2.65 -19.20 -11.67
C GLN A 135 -1.63 -19.92 -10.79
N PHE A 136 -0.90 -19.20 -9.97
CA PHE A 136 0.13 -19.74 -9.09
C PHE A 136 -0.45 -20.80 -8.12
N GLU A 137 -1.62 -20.56 -7.54
CA GLU A 137 -2.33 -21.53 -6.67
C GLU A 137 -2.70 -22.82 -7.41
N THR A 138 -3.02 -22.72 -8.70
CA THR A 138 -3.38 -23.90 -9.52
C THR A 138 -2.14 -24.77 -9.85
N GLU A 139 -0.97 -24.15 -9.92
CA GLU A 139 0.30 -24.79 -10.31
C GLU A 139 1.09 -25.35 -9.11
N ASN A 140 0.70 -25.06 -7.87
CA ASN A 140 1.40 -25.41 -6.63
C ASN A 140 0.45 -25.95 -5.56
#